data_c8d4b58766e931169211586e3d3cd2f4
#
_entry.id   c8d4b58766e931169211586e3d3cd2f4
#
_cell.length_a   1.000
_cell.length_b   1.000
_cell.length_c   1.000
_cell.angle_alpha   90.00
_cell.angle_beta   90.00
_cell.angle_gamma   90.00
#
_symmetry.space_group_name_H-M   'P 1'
#
loop_
_entity.id
_entity.type
_entity.pdbx_description
1 polymer ?
#
loop_
_entity_poly.entity_id
_entity_poly.type
_entity_poly.pdbx_seq_one_letter_code
_entity_poly.pdbx_strand_id
1 'polypeptide(L)'
;SLEGMEQWYRAAIGWSLGHRWSVVGAAAAIVALTPLVAGTLGGEFFPPEDEGQFQVTLRTPAGSSLEYGDERMRQIEALILAHPEIESVFATLGGGRTGSVNNGIMYVNMRPRGQRDVTQVEMIRILRDELAQVPGIVAFPAPYGISGNSRGDALAFVLQGPDLETTAQLAREFRDRLAQRPELGQIDLDLELDLPQVRLDINRDLAAEFGLTSREVAEAANVLAGGLNVAKFSDEPGDGERYDIRLKAAGDVNLQDLSKIYLRSPNRELIRLDTVARFSEAAGPATITRVDRQYAASFFSDPAIALGDAVDLVRKE
;
A
#
# COMPACT_ATOMS: atom_id res chain seq x y z
N SER A 1 -43.22 34.91 -20.51
CA SER A 1 -44.07 34.66 -21.68
C SER A 1 -43.22 34.47 -22.91
N LEU A 2 -43.59 33.55 -23.80
CA LEU A 2 -42.84 33.25 -25.05
C LEU A 2 -42.65 34.50 -25.92
N GLU A 3 -43.64 35.37 -25.98
CA GLU A 3 -43.60 36.63 -26.73
C GLU A 3 -42.51 37.60 -26.25
N GLY A 4 -42.29 37.72 -24.93
CA GLY A 4 -41.22 38.56 -24.39
C GLY A 4 -39.82 38.01 -24.72
N MET A 5 -39.64 36.70 -24.76
CA MET A 5 -38.38 36.05 -25.15
C MET A 5 -38.12 36.25 -26.65
N GLU A 6 -39.15 36.16 -27.49
CA GLU A 6 -39.03 36.42 -28.94
C GLU A 6 -38.62 37.85 -29.26
N GLN A 7 -39.25 38.83 -28.58
CA GLN A 7 -38.90 40.27 -28.75
C GLN A 7 -37.44 40.55 -28.33
N TRP A 8 -37.04 39.99 -27.19
CA TRP A 8 -35.64 40.13 -26.71
C TRP A 8 -34.65 39.51 -27.68
N TYR A 9 -34.95 38.30 -28.19
CA TYR A 9 -34.13 37.60 -29.16
C TYR A 9 -34.02 38.39 -30.49
N ARG A 10 -35.09 38.94 -31.03
CA ARG A 10 -35.09 39.79 -32.24
C ARG A 10 -34.27 41.05 -32.03
N ALA A 11 -34.37 41.70 -30.88
CA ALA A 11 -33.58 42.87 -30.53
C ALA A 11 -32.06 42.54 -30.43
N ALA A 12 -31.72 41.45 -29.78
CA ALA A 12 -30.34 40.98 -29.66
C ALA A 12 -29.67 40.66 -31.02
N ILE A 13 -30.43 39.98 -31.91
CA ILE A 13 -29.94 39.68 -33.27
C ILE A 13 -29.78 40.99 -34.08
N GLY A 14 -30.78 41.88 -34.04
CA GLY A 14 -30.70 43.14 -34.73
C GLY A 14 -29.50 43.98 -34.29
N TRP A 15 -29.25 44.04 -33.00
CA TRP A 15 -28.08 44.72 -32.45
C TRP A 15 -26.74 44.05 -32.92
N SER A 16 -26.67 42.71 -32.83
CA SER A 16 -25.47 41.96 -33.25
C SER A 16 -25.14 42.14 -34.70
N LEU A 17 -26.13 42.13 -35.58
CA LEU A 17 -25.96 42.36 -37.03
C LEU A 17 -25.55 43.81 -37.34
N GLY A 18 -26.05 44.79 -36.59
CA GLY A 18 -25.65 46.20 -36.72
C GLY A 18 -24.25 46.49 -36.22
N HIS A 19 -23.77 45.69 -35.24
CA HIS A 19 -22.47 45.89 -34.60
C HIS A 19 -21.52 44.70 -34.83
N ARG A 20 -21.46 44.20 -36.07
CA ARG A 20 -20.72 42.99 -36.43
C ARG A 20 -19.25 42.99 -35.96
N TRP A 21 -18.55 44.12 -36.02
CA TRP A 21 -17.18 44.23 -35.57
C TRP A 21 -17.03 44.17 -34.04
N SER A 22 -17.98 44.70 -33.31
CA SER A 22 -18.02 44.55 -31.81
C SER A 22 -18.23 43.12 -31.39
N VAL A 23 -19.10 42.37 -32.08
CA VAL A 23 -19.35 40.97 -31.82
C VAL A 23 -18.12 40.11 -32.14
N VAL A 24 -17.49 40.36 -33.30
CA VAL A 24 -16.23 39.69 -33.67
C VAL A 24 -15.11 40.05 -32.69
N GLY A 25 -15.00 41.31 -32.26
CA GLY A 25 -14.04 41.73 -31.24
C GLY A 25 -14.25 41.06 -29.89
N ALA A 26 -15.51 40.95 -29.44
CA ALA A 26 -15.84 40.27 -28.22
C ALA A 26 -15.53 38.76 -28.29
N ALA A 27 -15.86 38.11 -29.42
CA ALA A 27 -15.52 36.71 -29.64
C ALA A 27 -13.98 36.48 -29.65
N ALA A 28 -13.23 37.36 -30.35
CA ALA A 28 -11.77 37.30 -30.36
C ALA A 28 -11.17 37.52 -28.94
N ALA A 29 -11.74 38.45 -28.18
CA ALA A 29 -11.31 38.68 -26.80
C ALA A 29 -11.56 37.44 -25.88
N ILE A 30 -12.71 36.78 -26.01
CA ILE A 30 -13.01 35.55 -25.27
C ILE A 30 -11.99 34.46 -25.65
N VAL A 31 -11.74 34.23 -26.92
CA VAL A 31 -10.75 33.25 -27.40
C VAL A 31 -9.35 33.59 -26.90
N ALA A 32 -8.95 34.87 -26.88
CA ALA A 32 -7.66 35.29 -26.36
C ALA A 32 -7.53 35.17 -24.84
N LEU A 33 -8.63 35.32 -24.07
CA LEU A 33 -8.68 35.16 -22.63
C LEU A 33 -8.72 33.68 -22.19
N THR A 34 -9.24 32.81 -23.05
CA THR A 34 -9.38 31.36 -22.71
C THR A 34 -8.06 30.71 -22.25
N PRO A 35 -6.91 30.88 -22.95
CA PRO A 35 -5.66 30.27 -22.48
C PRO A 35 -5.14 30.88 -21.17
N LEU A 36 -5.43 32.16 -20.90
CA LEU A 36 -5.10 32.79 -19.62
C LEU A 36 -5.87 32.16 -18.46
N VAL A 37 -7.18 31.91 -18.63
CA VAL A 37 -8.02 31.25 -17.64
C VAL A 37 -7.67 29.77 -17.54
N ALA A 38 -7.46 29.09 -18.66
CA ALA A 38 -7.06 27.69 -18.69
C ALA A 38 -5.73 27.44 -17.96
N GLY A 39 -4.78 28.38 -18.04
CA GLY A 39 -3.49 28.32 -17.34
C GLY A 39 -3.58 28.47 -15.82
N THR A 40 -4.71 28.95 -15.29
CA THR A 40 -4.94 29.03 -13.84
C THR A 40 -5.68 27.80 -13.29
N LEU A 41 -6.17 26.91 -14.15
CA LEU A 41 -6.82 25.68 -13.75
C LEU A 41 -5.76 24.59 -13.52
N GLY A 42 -5.78 23.98 -12.34
CA GLY A 42 -4.96 22.82 -12.03
C GLY A 42 -5.33 21.65 -12.96
N GLY A 43 -4.33 20.90 -13.41
CA GLY A 43 -4.54 19.68 -14.18
C GLY A 43 -4.80 18.48 -13.23
N GLU A 44 -6.02 17.99 -13.18
CA GLU A 44 -6.38 16.75 -12.53
C GLU A 44 -6.84 15.73 -13.57
N PHE A 45 -6.41 14.48 -13.40
CA PHE A 45 -6.77 13.42 -14.34
C PHE A 45 -8.23 12.95 -14.09
N PHE A 46 -8.61 12.84 -12.83
CA PHE A 46 -9.99 12.63 -12.38
C PHE A 46 -10.28 13.58 -11.24
N PRO A 47 -11.37 14.35 -11.29
CA PRO A 47 -11.79 15.13 -10.14
C PRO A 47 -12.21 14.17 -9.02
N PRO A 48 -11.89 14.48 -7.75
CA PRO A 48 -12.30 13.65 -6.62
C PRO A 48 -13.83 13.64 -6.51
N GLU A 49 -14.45 12.48 -6.69
CA GLU A 49 -15.87 12.26 -6.48
C GLU A 49 -16.15 11.87 -5.04
N ASP A 50 -17.27 12.35 -4.49
CA ASP A 50 -17.71 11.99 -3.15
C ASP A 50 -18.63 10.76 -3.21
N GLU A 51 -18.01 9.58 -3.27
CA GLU A 51 -18.70 8.29 -3.27
C GLU A 51 -19.16 7.84 -1.87
N GLY A 52 -18.72 8.55 -0.82
CA GLY A 52 -18.98 8.17 0.56
C GLY A 52 -18.22 6.91 1.01
N GLN A 53 -17.20 6.52 0.28
CA GLN A 53 -16.39 5.34 0.57
C GLN A 53 -14.91 5.62 0.35
N PHE A 54 -14.07 5.19 1.28
CA PHE A 54 -12.63 5.31 1.16
C PHE A 54 -11.93 4.15 1.88
N GLN A 55 -10.64 4.00 1.64
CA GLN A 55 -9.84 2.98 2.32
C GLN A 55 -8.78 3.62 3.21
N VAL A 56 -8.40 2.90 4.26
CA VAL A 56 -7.25 3.23 5.10
C VAL A 56 -6.26 2.09 5.03
N THR A 57 -5.11 2.33 4.44
CA THR A 57 -4.01 1.37 4.43
C THR A 57 -3.24 1.51 5.74
N LEU A 58 -3.00 0.39 6.40
CA LEU A 58 -2.35 0.32 7.71
C LEU A 58 -1.03 -0.42 7.57
N ARG A 59 0.01 0.10 8.24
CA ARG A 59 1.31 -0.57 8.31
C ARG A 59 1.86 -0.48 9.73
N THR A 60 2.12 -1.64 10.33
CA THR A 60 2.86 -1.74 11.59
C THR A 60 4.35 -1.96 11.31
N PRO A 61 5.25 -1.76 12.29
CA PRO A 61 6.68 -2.04 12.11
C PRO A 61 6.94 -3.46 11.60
N ALA A 62 7.96 -3.62 10.77
CA ALA A 62 8.38 -4.91 10.26
C ALA A 62 8.69 -5.88 11.42
N GLY A 63 8.19 -7.11 11.34
CA GLY A 63 8.33 -8.11 12.43
C GLY A 63 7.29 -8.03 13.54
N SER A 64 6.29 -7.12 13.43
CA SER A 64 5.17 -7.09 14.38
C SER A 64 4.39 -8.39 14.35
N SER A 65 3.92 -8.83 15.52
CA SER A 65 3.02 -10.00 15.62
C SER A 65 1.61 -9.65 15.13
N LEU A 66 0.82 -10.69 14.84
CA LEU A 66 -0.58 -10.53 14.47
C LEU A 66 -1.39 -9.85 15.59
N GLU A 67 -1.13 -10.22 16.84
CA GLU A 67 -1.80 -9.67 18.02
C GLU A 67 -1.50 -8.17 18.18
N TYR A 68 -0.24 -7.77 17.97
CA TYR A 68 0.14 -6.37 17.98
C TYR A 68 -0.58 -5.58 16.88
N GLY A 69 -0.62 -6.14 15.66
CA GLY A 69 -1.32 -5.55 14.54
C GLY A 69 -2.81 -5.40 14.79
N ASP A 70 -3.47 -6.44 15.36
CA ASP A 70 -4.89 -6.44 15.70
C ASP A 70 -5.22 -5.37 16.76
N GLU A 71 -4.41 -5.28 17.82
CA GLU A 71 -4.59 -4.26 18.86
C GLU A 71 -4.51 -2.83 18.28
N ARG A 72 -3.52 -2.55 17.43
CA ARG A 72 -3.37 -1.24 16.79
C ARG A 72 -4.49 -0.96 15.80
N MET A 73 -4.89 -1.97 15.05
CA MET A 73 -6.02 -1.85 14.12
C MET A 73 -7.32 -1.51 14.83
N ARG A 74 -7.61 -2.15 15.98
CA ARG A 74 -8.78 -1.82 16.80
C ARG A 74 -8.76 -0.39 17.35
N GLN A 75 -7.58 0.14 17.67
CA GLN A 75 -7.44 1.54 18.08
C GLN A 75 -7.81 2.50 16.94
N ILE A 76 -7.31 2.22 15.73
CA ILE A 76 -7.65 3.00 14.53
C ILE A 76 -9.14 2.89 14.22
N GLU A 77 -9.70 1.69 14.26
CA GLU A 77 -11.13 1.43 14.04
C GLU A 77 -12.01 2.23 15.00
N ALA A 78 -11.66 2.24 16.30
CA ALA A 78 -12.39 2.99 17.31
C ALA A 78 -12.35 4.51 17.08
N LEU A 79 -11.20 5.05 16.62
CA LEU A 79 -11.07 6.45 16.26
C LEU A 79 -11.94 6.80 15.05
N ILE A 80 -11.93 5.99 14.00
CA ILE A 80 -12.74 6.20 12.80
C ILE A 80 -14.23 6.12 13.14
N LEU A 81 -14.67 5.12 13.90
CA LEU A 81 -16.06 4.94 14.29
C LEU A 81 -16.57 6.01 15.28
N ALA A 82 -15.68 6.78 15.91
CA ALA A 82 -16.08 7.91 16.77
C ALA A 82 -16.70 9.07 15.96
N HIS A 83 -16.45 9.13 14.64
CA HIS A 83 -17.05 10.14 13.77
C HIS A 83 -18.49 9.77 13.40
N PRO A 84 -19.47 10.64 13.67
CA PRO A 84 -20.89 10.36 13.41
C PRO A 84 -21.23 10.21 11.92
N GLU A 85 -20.38 10.70 11.03
CA GLU A 85 -20.50 10.60 9.57
C GLU A 85 -20.12 9.22 9.03
N ILE A 86 -19.44 8.40 9.83
CA ILE A 86 -19.06 7.04 9.46
C ILE A 86 -20.20 6.08 9.79
N GLU A 87 -20.56 5.24 8.82
CA GLU A 87 -21.60 4.23 8.97
C GLU A 87 -21.04 2.87 9.38
N SER A 88 -19.97 2.44 8.71
CA SER A 88 -19.34 1.14 8.99
C SER A 88 -17.88 1.09 8.56
N VAL A 89 -17.14 0.20 9.21
CA VAL A 89 -15.74 -0.12 8.89
C VAL A 89 -15.62 -1.61 8.71
N PHE A 90 -14.94 -2.05 7.65
CA PHE A 90 -14.52 -3.43 7.47
C PHE A 90 -13.01 -3.48 7.44
N ALA A 91 -12.42 -4.17 8.40
CA ALA A 91 -10.96 -4.23 8.59
C ALA A 91 -10.41 -5.63 8.31
N THR A 92 -9.26 -5.70 7.66
CA THR A 92 -8.53 -6.93 7.41
C THR A 92 -7.04 -6.74 7.69
N LEU A 93 -6.43 -7.68 8.41
CA LEU A 93 -5.01 -7.71 8.72
C LEU A 93 -4.37 -8.93 8.06
N GLY A 94 -3.15 -8.78 7.56
CA GLY A 94 -2.47 -9.86 6.83
C GLY A 94 -3.07 -10.17 5.47
N GLY A 95 -4.03 -9.37 5.02
CA GLY A 95 -4.63 -9.44 3.69
C GLY A 95 -3.75 -8.80 2.63
N GLY A 96 -4.18 -8.93 1.37
CA GLY A 96 -3.50 -8.34 0.22
C GLY A 96 -2.55 -9.30 -0.49
N ARG A 97 -1.82 -8.78 -1.47
CA ARG A 97 -1.00 -9.58 -2.41
C ARG A 97 0.18 -10.28 -1.74
N THR A 98 0.69 -9.74 -0.66
CA THR A 98 1.88 -10.27 0.03
C THR A 98 1.56 -11.14 1.24
N GLY A 99 0.33 -11.09 1.77
CA GLY A 99 -0.06 -11.82 2.98
C GLY A 99 0.75 -11.41 4.23
N SER A 100 1.37 -10.24 4.22
CA SER A 100 2.23 -9.77 5.30
C SER A 100 1.40 -9.34 6.49
N VAL A 101 1.66 -9.91 7.66
CA VAL A 101 0.91 -9.65 8.90
C VAL A 101 1.06 -8.22 9.43
N ASN A 102 2.07 -7.48 8.97
CA ASN A 102 2.30 -6.09 9.33
C ASN A 102 1.51 -5.10 8.44
N ASN A 103 0.76 -5.57 7.44
CA ASN A 103 -0.06 -4.75 6.57
C ASN A 103 -1.54 -5.05 6.79
N GLY A 104 -2.34 -4.00 6.86
CA GLY A 104 -3.78 -4.08 6.97
C GLY A 104 -4.49 -3.10 6.05
N ILE A 105 -5.75 -3.35 5.79
CA ILE A 105 -6.62 -2.46 5.02
C ILE A 105 -7.94 -2.35 5.75
N MET A 106 -8.43 -1.13 5.91
CA MET A 106 -9.79 -0.85 6.34
C MET A 106 -10.58 -0.22 5.20
N TYR A 107 -11.76 -0.71 4.97
CA TYR A 107 -12.76 -0.15 4.07
C TYR A 107 -13.77 0.61 4.90
N VAL A 108 -13.87 1.90 4.67
CA VAL A 108 -14.69 2.82 5.45
C VAL A 108 -15.86 3.29 4.60
N ASN A 109 -17.07 3.07 5.10
CA ASN A 109 -18.29 3.59 4.48
C ASN A 109 -18.81 4.76 5.31
N MET A 110 -19.03 5.88 4.67
CA MET A 110 -19.67 7.06 5.25
C MET A 110 -21.18 7.00 5.06
N ARG A 111 -21.91 7.70 5.90
CA ARG A 111 -23.34 7.90 5.71
C ARG A 111 -23.64 8.59 4.38
N PRO A 112 -24.84 8.37 3.79
CA PRO A 112 -25.24 9.03 2.56
C PRO A 112 -25.07 10.55 2.63
N ARG A 113 -24.72 11.19 1.51
CA ARG A 113 -24.41 12.64 1.43
C ARG A 113 -25.45 13.56 2.08
N GLY A 114 -26.74 13.20 2.03
CA GLY A 114 -27.81 13.95 2.68
C GLY A 114 -27.91 13.81 4.20
N GLN A 115 -27.09 12.96 4.82
CA GLN A 115 -27.08 12.68 6.27
C GLN A 115 -25.75 13.08 6.93
N ARG A 116 -24.85 13.74 6.22
CA ARG A 116 -23.55 14.21 6.70
C ARG A 116 -23.22 15.59 6.17
N ASP A 117 -22.56 16.39 6.99
CA ASP A 117 -22.12 17.73 6.63
C ASP A 117 -20.71 17.73 6.01
N VAL A 118 -19.90 16.72 6.35
CA VAL A 118 -18.50 16.58 5.92
C VAL A 118 -18.42 15.78 4.61
N THR A 119 -17.63 16.27 3.66
CA THR A 119 -17.33 15.55 2.41
C THR A 119 -16.35 14.42 2.66
N GLN A 120 -16.27 13.44 1.72
CA GLN A 120 -15.28 12.37 1.79
C GLN A 120 -13.84 12.91 1.84
N VAL A 121 -13.53 13.92 1.02
CA VAL A 121 -12.20 14.53 0.97
C VAL A 121 -11.83 15.21 2.30
N GLU A 122 -12.79 15.92 2.90
CA GLU A 122 -12.61 16.54 4.22
C GLU A 122 -12.42 15.49 5.31
N MET A 123 -13.20 14.41 5.30
CA MET A 123 -13.09 13.32 6.26
C MET A 123 -11.71 12.64 6.16
N ILE A 124 -11.24 12.36 4.94
CA ILE A 124 -9.90 11.80 4.72
C ILE A 124 -8.83 12.73 5.31
N ARG A 125 -8.97 14.06 5.15
CA ARG A 125 -8.02 15.03 5.72
C ARG A 125 -8.05 15.03 7.24
N ILE A 126 -9.24 15.05 7.85
CA ILE A 126 -9.40 15.00 9.31
C ILE A 126 -8.75 13.73 9.87
N LEU A 127 -9.10 12.59 9.30
CA LEU A 127 -8.56 11.29 9.74
C LEU A 127 -7.05 11.19 9.53
N ARG A 128 -6.49 11.79 8.50
CA ARG A 128 -5.04 11.81 8.28
C ARG A 128 -4.30 12.47 9.44
N ASP A 129 -4.79 13.61 9.92
CA ASP A 129 -4.20 14.34 11.04
C ASP A 129 -4.36 13.60 12.38
N GLU A 130 -5.52 12.98 12.60
CA GLU A 130 -5.80 12.21 13.82
C GLU A 130 -5.03 10.88 13.87
N LEU A 131 -5.03 10.13 12.77
CA LEU A 131 -4.39 8.83 12.70
C LEU A 131 -2.86 8.91 12.72
N ALA A 132 -2.28 10.02 12.25
CA ALA A 132 -0.85 10.28 12.35
C ALA A 132 -0.35 10.38 13.81
N GLN A 133 -1.23 10.61 14.77
CA GLN A 133 -0.90 10.71 16.19
C GLN A 133 -0.87 9.35 16.90
N VAL A 134 -1.32 8.28 16.25
CA VAL A 134 -1.35 6.93 16.86
C VAL A 134 0.03 6.29 16.77
N PRO A 135 0.73 6.05 17.89
CA PRO A 135 2.08 5.51 17.86
C PRO A 135 2.09 4.02 17.48
N GLY A 136 3.13 3.60 16.77
CA GLY A 136 3.38 2.19 16.44
C GLY A 136 2.56 1.62 15.28
N ILE A 137 1.84 2.48 14.57
CA ILE A 137 1.17 2.15 13.31
C ILE A 137 1.19 3.38 12.40
N VAL A 138 1.33 3.17 11.11
CA VAL A 138 1.17 4.21 10.11
C VAL A 138 -0.12 3.93 9.34
N ALA A 139 -1.00 4.93 9.29
CA ALA A 139 -2.30 4.82 8.65
C ALA A 139 -2.41 5.86 7.53
N PHE A 140 -2.80 5.41 6.33
CA PHE A 140 -2.95 6.24 5.14
C PHE A 140 -4.39 6.18 4.65
N PRO A 141 -5.25 7.12 5.03
CA PRO A 141 -6.58 7.25 4.44
C PRO A 141 -6.47 7.84 3.03
N ALA A 142 -7.10 7.17 2.06
CA ALA A 142 -7.11 7.57 0.65
C ALA A 142 -8.43 7.15 -0.02
N PRO A 143 -8.88 7.84 -1.08
CA PRO A 143 -10.02 7.40 -1.88
C PRO A 143 -9.75 6.02 -2.49
N TYR A 144 -10.77 5.33 -2.97
CA TYR A 144 -10.56 4.13 -3.79
C TYR A 144 -9.84 4.48 -5.09
N GLY A 145 -8.83 3.68 -5.43
CA GLY A 145 -8.11 3.87 -6.69
C GLY A 145 -8.91 3.40 -7.89
N ILE A 146 -9.26 4.32 -8.79
CA ILE A 146 -10.01 4.04 -10.02
C ILE A 146 -9.10 3.45 -11.11
N SER A 147 -7.80 3.72 -11.08
CA SER A 147 -6.86 3.47 -12.20
C SER A 147 -5.82 2.40 -11.91
N GLY A 148 -6.18 1.28 -11.28
CA GLY A 148 -5.25 0.17 -11.05
C GLY A 148 -4.19 0.41 -9.97
N ASN A 149 -4.10 1.59 -9.42
CA ASN A 149 -3.39 1.88 -8.19
C ASN A 149 -4.27 1.43 -7.02
N SER A 150 -3.93 0.32 -6.40
CA SER A 150 -4.72 -0.30 -5.34
C SER A 150 -4.89 0.56 -4.09
N ARG A 151 -4.12 1.65 -3.96
CA ARG A 151 -4.11 2.52 -2.78
C ARG A 151 -4.96 3.78 -2.91
N GLY A 152 -5.29 4.20 -4.14
CA GLY A 152 -6.10 5.40 -4.39
C GLY A 152 -5.36 6.73 -4.17
N ASP A 153 -4.03 6.71 -3.96
CA ASP A 153 -3.23 7.93 -3.84
C ASP A 153 -3.26 8.72 -5.16
N ALA A 154 -3.37 10.05 -5.08
CA ALA A 154 -3.44 10.91 -6.27
C ALA A 154 -2.12 10.93 -7.06
N LEU A 155 -0.98 10.86 -6.37
CA LEU A 155 0.35 10.82 -6.94
C LEU A 155 1.03 9.50 -6.60
N ALA A 156 1.39 8.72 -7.63
CA ALA A 156 2.20 7.53 -7.49
C ALA A 156 3.31 7.53 -8.54
N PHE A 157 4.53 7.26 -8.11
CA PHE A 157 5.68 7.15 -9.01
C PHE A 157 6.70 6.14 -8.49
N VAL A 158 7.63 5.74 -9.34
CA VAL A 158 8.60 4.67 -9.05
C VAL A 158 10.01 5.17 -9.34
N LEU A 159 10.91 4.99 -8.37
CA LEU A 159 12.35 5.13 -8.57
C LEU A 159 12.93 3.77 -8.96
N GLN A 160 13.64 3.71 -10.08
CA GLN A 160 14.23 2.48 -10.60
C GLN A 160 15.75 2.53 -10.55
N GLY A 161 16.38 1.38 -10.29
CA GLY A 161 17.83 1.27 -10.30
C GLY A 161 18.32 -0.16 -10.53
N PRO A 162 19.58 -0.32 -10.94
CA PRO A 162 20.16 -1.62 -11.28
C PRO A 162 20.47 -2.48 -10.06
N ASP A 163 20.68 -1.87 -8.91
CA ASP A 163 21.04 -2.50 -7.65
C ASP A 163 20.05 -2.17 -6.53
N LEU A 164 19.68 -3.17 -5.73
CA LEU A 164 18.66 -3.02 -4.68
C LEU A 164 19.12 -2.07 -3.57
N GLU A 165 20.35 -2.22 -3.10
CA GLU A 165 20.87 -1.48 -1.93
C GLU A 165 21.04 0.00 -2.27
N THR A 166 21.65 0.30 -3.40
CA THR A 166 21.81 1.67 -3.91
C THR A 166 20.47 2.32 -4.20
N THR A 167 19.55 1.58 -4.84
CA THR A 167 18.19 2.10 -5.12
C THR A 167 17.44 2.40 -3.84
N ALA A 168 17.56 1.55 -2.82
CA ALA A 168 16.93 1.74 -1.53
C ALA A 168 17.48 2.95 -0.77
N GLN A 169 18.80 3.14 -0.78
CA GLN A 169 19.44 4.29 -0.16
C GLN A 169 18.96 5.58 -0.82
N LEU A 170 19.03 5.67 -2.13
CA LEU A 170 18.58 6.83 -2.90
C LEU A 170 17.08 7.10 -2.70
N ALA A 171 16.25 6.04 -2.62
CA ALA A 171 14.83 6.19 -2.36
C ALA A 171 14.56 6.79 -0.98
N ARG A 172 15.28 6.37 0.06
CA ARG A 172 15.15 6.95 1.41
C ARG A 172 15.59 8.41 1.44
N GLU A 173 16.73 8.74 0.84
CA GLU A 173 17.21 10.11 0.74
C GLU A 173 16.23 11.00 -0.04
N PHE A 174 15.67 10.49 -1.11
CA PHE A 174 14.68 11.19 -1.92
C PHE A 174 13.37 11.41 -1.16
N ARG A 175 12.86 10.38 -0.47
CA ARG A 175 11.71 10.54 0.44
C ARG A 175 11.95 11.65 1.46
N ASP A 176 13.12 11.69 2.09
CA ASP A 176 13.43 12.65 3.14
C ASP A 176 13.51 14.09 2.60
N ARG A 177 13.94 14.27 1.33
CA ARG A 177 13.87 15.56 0.63
C ARG A 177 12.43 15.96 0.33
N LEU A 178 11.65 15.04 -0.24
CA LEU A 178 10.24 15.30 -0.56
C LEU A 178 9.40 15.58 0.70
N ALA A 179 9.71 14.95 1.82
CA ALA A 179 9.05 15.21 3.10
C ALA A 179 9.24 16.64 3.63
N GLN A 180 10.22 17.37 3.12
CA GLN A 180 10.42 18.79 3.42
C GLN A 180 9.49 19.73 2.63
N ARG A 181 8.69 19.16 1.72
CA ARG A 181 7.75 19.88 0.87
C ARG A 181 6.31 19.63 1.36
N PRO A 182 5.75 20.53 2.19
CA PRO A 182 4.40 20.34 2.72
C PRO A 182 3.32 20.28 1.64
N GLU A 183 3.59 20.85 0.46
CA GLU A 183 2.69 20.84 -0.70
C GLU A 183 2.43 19.43 -1.23
N LEU A 184 3.39 18.51 -1.05
CA LEU A 184 3.27 17.11 -1.48
C LEU A 184 2.49 16.24 -0.49
N GLY A 185 2.15 16.76 0.69
CA GLY A 185 1.50 15.97 1.74
C GLY A 185 2.44 14.92 2.34
N GLN A 186 1.86 13.88 2.91
CA GLN A 186 2.63 12.78 3.49
C GLN A 186 3.17 11.87 2.38
N ILE A 187 4.49 11.67 2.35
CA ILE A 187 5.15 10.78 1.40
C ILE A 187 5.29 9.39 2.03
N ASP A 188 4.67 8.39 1.43
CA ASP A 188 4.90 6.99 1.76
C ASP A 188 5.83 6.33 0.75
N LEU A 189 6.82 5.60 1.27
CA LEU A 189 7.75 4.80 0.51
C LEU A 189 7.47 3.32 0.77
N ASP A 190 7.02 2.60 -0.27
CA ASP A 190 6.79 1.16 -0.21
C ASP A 190 8.10 0.40 -0.46
N LEU A 191 8.94 0.37 0.58
CA LEU A 191 10.23 -0.32 0.55
C LEU A 191 10.58 -0.81 1.97
N GLU A 192 10.42 -2.10 2.20
CA GLU A 192 10.73 -2.76 3.47
C GLU A 192 11.94 -3.69 3.30
N LEU A 193 13.12 -3.23 3.70
CA LEU A 193 14.37 -3.99 3.63
C LEU A 193 14.86 -4.52 4.98
N ASP A 194 14.26 -4.05 6.06
CA ASP A 194 14.76 -4.28 7.42
C ASP A 194 13.89 -5.32 8.18
N LEU A 195 13.24 -6.25 7.44
CA LEU A 195 12.47 -7.31 8.08
C LEU A 195 13.41 -8.26 8.83
N PRO A 196 13.22 -8.46 10.15
CA PRO A 196 13.98 -9.45 10.89
C PRO A 196 13.77 -10.85 10.30
N GLN A 197 14.85 -11.50 9.94
CA GLN A 197 14.86 -12.83 9.33
C GLN A 197 15.84 -13.74 10.05
N VAL A 198 15.53 -15.02 10.05
CA VAL A 198 16.48 -16.07 10.46
C VAL A 198 17.11 -16.66 9.21
N ARG A 199 18.41 -16.48 9.05
CA ARG A 199 19.17 -17.08 7.97
C ARG A 199 19.72 -18.43 8.41
N LEU A 200 19.54 -19.43 7.55
CA LEU A 200 20.08 -20.76 7.70
C LEU A 200 21.25 -20.94 6.72
N ASP A 201 22.48 -21.03 7.22
CA ASP A 201 23.67 -21.31 6.44
C ASP A 201 24.05 -22.78 6.63
N ILE A 202 23.91 -23.58 5.58
CA ILE A 202 24.16 -25.03 5.61
C ILE A 202 25.63 -25.28 5.22
N ASN A 203 26.37 -25.97 6.09
CA ASN A 203 27.68 -26.51 5.75
C ASN A 203 27.53 -27.78 4.92
N ARG A 204 27.58 -27.61 3.59
CA ARG A 204 27.33 -28.69 2.64
C ARG A 204 28.33 -29.84 2.72
N ASP A 205 29.57 -29.52 3.00
CA ASP A 205 30.63 -30.52 3.08
C ASP A 205 30.43 -31.41 4.31
N LEU A 206 30.18 -30.78 5.46
CA LEU A 206 29.90 -31.50 6.70
C LEU A 206 28.58 -32.29 6.65
N ALA A 207 27.54 -31.74 6.03
CA ALA A 207 26.28 -32.46 5.81
C ALA A 207 26.51 -33.71 4.94
N ALA A 208 27.32 -33.62 3.89
CA ALA A 208 27.64 -34.73 3.03
C ALA A 208 28.48 -35.83 3.74
N GLU A 209 29.36 -35.46 4.67
CA GLU A 209 30.09 -36.44 5.50
C GLU A 209 29.17 -37.33 6.33
N PHE A 210 28.04 -36.74 6.80
CA PHE A 210 26.99 -37.49 7.51
C PHE A 210 25.94 -38.13 6.56
N GLY A 211 26.16 -38.05 5.24
CA GLY A 211 25.24 -38.56 4.23
C GLY A 211 23.93 -37.78 4.12
N LEU A 212 23.87 -36.52 4.63
CA LEU A 212 22.73 -35.64 4.57
C LEU A 212 22.80 -34.72 3.35
N THR A 213 21.68 -34.54 2.69
CA THR A 213 21.53 -33.56 1.64
C THR A 213 21.14 -32.18 2.19
N SER A 214 21.52 -31.11 1.51
CA SER A 214 21.09 -29.76 1.87
C SER A 214 19.55 -29.63 1.89
N ARG A 215 18.86 -30.43 1.09
CA ARG A 215 17.40 -30.47 1.04
C ARG A 215 16.81 -31.03 2.33
N GLU A 216 17.32 -32.15 2.84
CA GLU A 216 16.84 -32.75 4.09
C GLU A 216 17.07 -31.81 5.27
N VAL A 217 18.22 -31.11 5.30
CA VAL A 217 18.51 -30.10 6.31
C VAL A 217 17.52 -28.93 6.23
N ALA A 218 17.23 -28.44 5.03
CA ALA A 218 16.29 -27.33 4.83
C ALA A 218 14.85 -27.73 5.13
N GLU A 219 14.42 -28.95 4.78
CA GLU A 219 13.08 -29.47 5.07
C GLU A 219 12.86 -29.61 6.59
N ALA A 220 13.84 -30.09 7.33
CA ALA A 220 13.77 -30.18 8.78
C ALA A 220 13.65 -28.80 9.43
N ALA A 221 14.43 -27.81 8.98
CA ALA A 221 14.31 -26.43 9.43
C ALA A 221 12.92 -25.85 9.11
N ASN A 222 12.39 -26.14 7.92
CA ASN A 222 11.08 -25.64 7.49
C ASN A 222 9.91 -26.20 8.32
N VAL A 223 9.96 -27.49 8.69
CA VAL A 223 8.95 -28.11 9.58
C VAL A 223 8.80 -27.31 10.89
N LEU A 224 9.88 -26.76 11.38
CA LEU A 224 9.91 -26.02 12.62
C LEU A 224 9.47 -24.57 12.46
N ALA A 225 10.02 -23.89 11.44
CA ALA A 225 9.75 -22.47 11.24
C ALA A 225 8.35 -22.24 10.66
N GLY A 226 8.02 -22.91 9.57
CA GLY A 226 6.82 -22.66 8.79
C GLY A 226 5.83 -23.81 8.72
N GLY A 227 6.28 -25.02 8.99
CA GLY A 227 5.54 -26.25 8.73
C GLY A 227 5.67 -26.73 7.28
N LEU A 228 5.43 -28.01 7.07
CA LEU A 228 5.49 -28.68 5.77
C LEU A 228 4.13 -29.31 5.44
N ASN A 229 3.61 -29.04 4.26
CA ASN A 229 2.42 -29.73 3.76
C ASN A 229 2.82 -31.16 3.36
N VAL A 230 2.43 -32.15 4.16
CA VAL A 230 2.86 -33.56 3.99
C VAL A 230 1.88 -34.38 3.20
N ALA A 231 0.59 -34.04 3.20
CA ALA A 231 -0.47 -34.76 2.50
C ALA A 231 -1.69 -33.86 2.29
N LYS A 232 -2.69 -34.39 1.57
CA LYS A 232 -4.03 -33.80 1.46
C LYS A 232 -5.06 -34.75 2.02
N PHE A 233 -5.96 -34.21 2.81
CA PHE A 233 -7.16 -34.89 3.28
C PHE A 233 -8.33 -34.56 2.36
N SER A 234 -9.06 -35.57 1.91
CA SER A 234 -10.31 -35.38 1.14
C SER A 234 -11.47 -35.64 2.08
N ASP A 235 -12.33 -34.64 2.23
CA ASP A 235 -13.54 -34.76 3.06
C ASP A 235 -14.70 -35.28 2.19
N GLU A 236 -14.67 -36.59 1.87
CA GLU A 236 -15.77 -37.30 1.23
C GLU A 236 -16.34 -38.32 2.24
N PRO A 237 -17.66 -38.28 2.51
CA PRO A 237 -18.76 -37.60 1.81
C PRO A 237 -19.11 -36.19 2.34
N GLY A 238 -18.19 -35.44 2.95
CA GLY A 238 -18.40 -34.10 3.47
C GLY A 238 -18.64 -33.02 2.39
N ASP A 239 -17.87 -31.91 2.43
CA ASP A 239 -18.00 -30.82 1.46
C ASP A 239 -17.32 -31.12 0.11
N GLY A 240 -16.59 -32.23 -0.03
CA GLY A 240 -15.85 -32.63 -1.21
C GLY A 240 -14.56 -31.84 -1.43
N GLU A 241 -14.15 -30.98 -0.50
CA GLU A 241 -12.94 -30.21 -0.58
C GLU A 241 -11.70 -31.00 -0.13
N ARG A 242 -10.54 -30.55 -0.57
CA ARG A 242 -9.24 -31.13 -0.25
C ARG A 242 -8.47 -30.19 0.66
N TYR A 243 -8.27 -30.60 1.91
CA TYR A 243 -7.56 -29.86 2.92
C TYR A 243 -6.09 -30.30 3.00
N ASP A 244 -5.16 -29.32 3.09
CA ASP A 244 -3.75 -29.64 3.29
C ASP A 244 -3.48 -30.09 4.74
N ILE A 245 -2.82 -31.24 4.89
CA ILE A 245 -2.31 -31.69 6.19
C ILE A 245 -0.93 -31.05 6.35
N ARG A 246 -0.83 -30.10 7.30
CA ARG A 246 0.40 -29.37 7.59
C ARG A 246 1.04 -29.89 8.86
N LEU A 247 2.26 -30.41 8.72
CA LEU A 247 3.10 -30.81 9.85
C LEU A 247 3.89 -29.60 10.34
N LYS A 248 3.72 -29.22 11.61
CA LYS A 248 4.42 -28.11 12.24
C LYS A 248 4.84 -28.53 13.66
N ALA A 249 5.97 -27.99 14.15
CA ALA A 249 6.33 -28.14 15.56
C ALA A 249 5.28 -27.49 16.47
N ALA A 250 5.05 -28.09 17.63
CA ALA A 250 4.15 -27.52 18.64
C ALA A 250 4.85 -26.38 19.39
N GLY A 251 4.13 -25.27 19.60
CA GLY A 251 4.60 -24.10 20.34
C GLY A 251 5.41 -23.10 19.50
N ASP A 252 5.84 -22.02 20.14
CA ASP A 252 6.70 -21.00 19.55
C ASP A 252 8.14 -21.51 19.52
N VAL A 253 8.72 -21.57 18.32
CA VAL A 253 10.07 -22.06 18.10
C VAL A 253 11.04 -20.88 18.12
N ASN A 254 11.90 -20.84 19.14
CA ASN A 254 13.00 -19.85 19.17
C ASN A 254 14.24 -20.40 18.46
N LEU A 255 15.20 -19.51 18.12
CA LEU A 255 16.49 -19.89 17.53
C LEU A 255 17.26 -20.93 18.36
N GLN A 256 17.13 -20.89 19.71
CA GLN A 256 17.78 -21.86 20.60
C GLN A 256 17.16 -23.26 20.49
N ASP A 257 15.88 -23.36 20.14
CA ASP A 257 15.20 -24.65 19.99
C ASP A 257 15.59 -25.33 18.68
N LEU A 258 15.99 -24.58 17.68
CA LEU A 258 16.50 -25.10 16.42
C LEU A 258 17.77 -25.95 16.62
N SER A 259 18.57 -25.66 17.64
CA SER A 259 19.74 -26.45 18.02
C SER A 259 19.41 -27.82 18.65
N LYS A 260 18.17 -28.00 19.12
CA LYS A 260 17.71 -29.26 19.74
C LYS A 260 17.16 -30.27 18.77
N ILE A 261 17.18 -29.97 17.47
CA ILE A 261 16.63 -30.80 16.42
C ILE A 261 17.66 -31.79 15.95
N TYR A 262 17.19 -33.00 15.70
CA TYR A 262 18.01 -34.09 15.21
C TYR A 262 17.54 -34.54 13.84
N LEU A 263 18.50 -34.64 12.92
CA LEU A 263 18.35 -35.25 11.61
C LEU A 263 18.78 -36.71 11.71
N ARG A 264 18.08 -37.58 11.02
CA ARG A 264 18.48 -38.99 10.92
C ARG A 264 19.34 -39.18 9.66
N SER A 265 20.62 -39.50 9.86
CA SER A 265 21.51 -39.90 8.80
C SER A 265 21.06 -41.25 8.18
N PRO A 266 21.42 -41.54 6.91
CA PRO A 266 21.23 -42.87 6.30
C PRO A 266 21.78 -44.02 7.12
N ASN A 267 22.85 -43.79 7.87
CA ASN A 267 23.46 -44.74 8.80
C ASN A 267 22.69 -44.89 10.13
N ARG A 268 21.48 -44.25 10.24
CA ARG A 268 20.62 -44.24 11.43
C ARG A 268 21.17 -43.46 12.64
N GLU A 269 22.24 -42.71 12.47
CA GLU A 269 22.73 -41.80 13.50
C GLU A 269 21.87 -40.55 13.60
N LEU A 270 21.74 -40.03 14.80
CA LEU A 270 21.01 -38.76 15.04
C LEU A 270 22.06 -37.64 15.07
N ILE A 271 22.02 -36.78 14.05
CA ILE A 271 22.89 -35.63 13.90
C ILE A 271 22.11 -34.36 14.29
N ARG A 272 22.66 -33.58 15.19
CA ARG A 272 22.06 -32.29 15.55
C ARG A 272 22.09 -31.32 14.38
N LEU A 273 21.02 -30.57 14.20
CA LEU A 273 20.90 -29.61 13.11
C LEU A 273 21.97 -28.52 13.18
N ASP A 274 22.32 -28.05 14.39
CA ASP A 274 23.36 -27.05 14.61
C ASP A 274 24.80 -27.56 14.30
N THR A 275 25.00 -28.87 14.14
CA THR A 275 26.26 -29.45 13.67
C THR A 275 26.47 -29.14 12.18
N VAL A 276 25.41 -29.24 11.37
CA VAL A 276 25.50 -29.13 9.90
C VAL A 276 24.97 -27.80 9.38
N ALA A 277 24.39 -26.97 10.22
CA ALA A 277 23.85 -25.67 9.83
C ALA A 277 24.05 -24.62 10.92
N ARG A 278 24.23 -23.37 10.51
CA ARG A 278 24.34 -22.22 11.41
C ARG A 278 23.11 -21.33 11.23
N PHE A 279 22.53 -20.92 12.34
CA PHE A 279 21.45 -19.94 12.37
C PHE A 279 22.00 -18.58 12.75
N SER A 280 21.62 -17.56 12.03
CA SER A 280 21.97 -16.17 12.32
C SER A 280 20.76 -15.27 12.13
N GLU A 281 20.62 -14.25 12.97
CA GLU A 281 19.68 -13.18 12.74
C GLU A 281 20.22 -12.26 11.66
N ALA A 282 19.39 -11.87 10.73
CA ALA A 282 19.71 -10.96 9.66
C ALA A 282 18.52 -10.04 9.38
N ALA A 283 18.76 -8.85 8.88
CA ALA A 283 17.74 -8.05 8.25
C ALA A 283 17.70 -8.36 6.76
N GLY A 284 16.50 -8.40 6.20
CA GLY A 284 16.32 -8.68 4.78
C GLY A 284 15.06 -8.05 4.22
N PRO A 285 14.93 -7.99 2.88
CA PRO A 285 13.76 -7.45 2.25
C PRO A 285 12.52 -8.32 2.49
N ALA A 286 11.42 -7.70 2.89
CA ALA A 286 10.11 -8.35 2.95
C ALA A 286 9.62 -8.70 1.54
N THR A 287 9.75 -7.74 0.63
CA THR A 287 9.37 -7.85 -0.77
C THR A 287 10.39 -7.13 -1.64
N ILE A 288 10.74 -7.71 -2.78
CA ILE A 288 11.57 -7.08 -3.80
C ILE A 288 10.71 -6.80 -5.02
N THR A 289 10.40 -5.52 -5.22
CA THR A 289 9.64 -5.07 -6.40
C THR A 289 10.60 -4.77 -7.54
N ARG A 290 10.23 -5.21 -8.74
CA ARG A 290 10.95 -4.89 -9.97
C ARG A 290 9.98 -4.37 -11.03
N VAL A 291 10.38 -3.31 -11.69
CA VAL A 291 9.68 -2.73 -12.85
C VAL A 291 10.69 -2.66 -14.00
N ASP A 292 10.33 -3.13 -15.17
CA ASP A 292 11.20 -3.20 -16.35
C ASP A 292 12.54 -3.89 -16.08
N ARG A 293 12.54 -4.94 -15.25
CA ARG A 293 13.71 -5.72 -14.81
C ARG A 293 14.68 -4.97 -13.89
N GLN A 294 14.40 -3.73 -13.52
CA GLN A 294 15.17 -2.96 -12.54
C GLN A 294 14.51 -3.03 -11.16
N TYR A 295 15.31 -2.90 -10.11
CA TYR A 295 14.79 -2.78 -8.76
C TYR A 295 14.00 -1.48 -8.64
N ALA A 296 12.87 -1.53 -7.94
CA ALA A 296 11.92 -0.46 -7.91
C ALA A 296 11.50 -0.12 -6.49
N ALA A 297 11.51 1.17 -6.16
CA ALA A 297 10.95 1.72 -4.94
C ALA A 297 9.74 2.57 -5.32
N SER A 298 8.57 2.23 -4.80
CA SER A 298 7.32 2.93 -5.11
C SER A 298 7.04 4.01 -4.07
N PHE A 299 6.70 5.20 -4.56
CA PHE A 299 6.32 6.34 -3.75
C PHE A 299 4.84 6.63 -3.95
N PHE A 300 4.18 6.99 -2.87
CA PHE A 300 2.77 7.34 -2.86
C PHE A 300 2.57 8.62 -2.06
N SER A 301 1.69 9.48 -2.53
CA SER A 301 1.39 10.75 -1.90
C SER A 301 0.02 11.26 -2.32
N ASP A 302 -0.55 12.13 -1.49
CA ASP A 302 -1.78 12.83 -1.77
C ASP A 302 -1.51 14.34 -1.62
N PRO A 303 -1.06 15.00 -2.72
CA PRO A 303 -0.63 16.38 -2.69
C PRO A 303 -1.78 17.33 -2.33
N ALA A 304 -1.46 18.42 -1.62
CA ALA A 304 -2.40 19.51 -1.36
C ALA A 304 -2.54 20.48 -2.54
N ILE A 305 -1.70 20.32 -3.58
CA ILE A 305 -1.68 21.11 -4.81
C ILE A 305 -2.16 20.27 -5.99
N ALA A 306 -2.44 20.92 -7.12
CA ALA A 306 -2.84 20.22 -8.34
C ALA A 306 -1.79 19.19 -8.77
N LEU A 307 -2.25 18.03 -9.28
CA LEU A 307 -1.38 16.89 -9.62
C LEU A 307 -0.27 17.29 -10.61
N GLY A 308 -0.57 18.15 -11.58
CA GLY A 308 0.43 18.63 -12.54
C GLY A 308 1.58 19.38 -11.87
N ASP A 309 1.25 20.27 -10.92
CA ASP A 309 2.25 21.03 -10.15
C ASP A 309 3.06 20.14 -9.23
N ALA A 310 2.42 19.13 -8.61
CA ALA A 310 3.07 18.13 -7.78
C ALA A 310 4.09 17.29 -8.58
N VAL A 311 3.73 16.86 -9.79
CA VAL A 311 4.63 16.14 -10.71
C VAL A 311 5.83 17.00 -11.09
N ASP A 312 5.61 18.27 -11.41
CA ASP A 312 6.68 19.19 -11.76
C ASP A 312 7.61 19.49 -10.57
N LEU A 313 7.06 19.51 -9.35
CA LEU A 313 7.85 19.68 -8.14
C LEU A 313 8.72 18.44 -7.86
N VAL A 314 8.17 17.24 -7.99
CA VAL A 314 8.92 15.98 -7.83
C VAL A 314 10.04 15.86 -8.87
N ARG A 315 9.83 16.33 -10.10
CA ARG A 315 10.85 16.29 -11.17
C ARG A 315 12.01 17.27 -10.97
N LYS A 316 11.82 18.30 -10.17
CA LYS A 316 12.85 19.32 -9.88
C LYS A 316 13.77 18.90 -8.73
N GLU A 317 13.32 17.99 -7.85
CA GLU A 317 14.10 17.47 -6.72
C GLU A 317 15.01 16.30 -7.13
#